data_a83cf957454eedc0f7b8256daf2062c5
#
_entry.id   a83cf957454eedc0f7b8256daf2062c5
#
_cell.length_a   1.000
_cell.length_b   1.000
_cell.length_c   1.000
_cell.angle_alpha   90.00
_cell.angle_beta   90.00
_cell.angle_gamma   90.00
#
_symmetry.space_group_name_H-M   'P 1'
#
loop_
_entity.id
_entity.type
_entity.pdbx_description
1 polymer ?
#
loop_
_entity_poly.entity_id
_entity_poly.type
_entity_poly.pdbx_seq_one_letter_code
_entity_poly.pdbx_strand_id
1 'polypeptide(L)'
;MAKTNPEAPMIKQGKWKYTWHMMKTNKACYAMLLPFMSLFIIFTVVPVVMSLPMGFTNFNMIETPKFVGLSNFYTLFLNDDVFLIAVRNTLIFAIFTGPFSYILSFIIAWLINEMNAFLKTFFTFVFYAPSMTTSVYVTWQLILSGDSYGYLNAVLIDLGILNEPAQWLTDTNYILTVVIIVQLWMSMGAGFLAIRAGFQNIDKSMYEAGAIEGIKNRWQELFYITIPSMGPQLLFAAVIRSQHHSQSALLVRTS
;
A
#
# COMPACT_ATOMS: atom_id res chain seq x y z
N MET A 1 17.53 23.50 40.73
CA MET A 1 16.13 23.53 41.21
C MET A 1 15.24 23.05 40.07
N ALA A 2 14.93 21.74 40.05
CA ALA A 2 14.05 21.14 39.07
C ALA A 2 12.61 21.44 39.48
N LYS A 3 11.84 22.09 38.63
CA LYS A 3 10.39 22.28 38.82
C LYS A 3 9.71 20.91 38.61
N THR A 4 9.27 20.33 39.69
CA THR A 4 8.39 19.17 39.73
C THR A 4 7.09 19.51 38.99
N ASN A 5 6.80 18.73 37.96
CA ASN A 5 5.55 18.74 37.24
C ASN A 5 4.45 18.17 38.16
N PRO A 6 3.39 18.89 38.47
CA PRO A 6 2.31 18.31 39.25
C PRO A 6 1.43 17.45 38.33
N GLU A 7 1.70 16.16 38.29
CA GLU A 7 0.72 15.20 37.79
C GLU A 7 -0.45 15.14 38.78
N ALA A 8 -1.42 15.99 38.57
CA ALA A 8 -2.69 15.93 39.30
C ALA A 8 -3.53 14.75 38.84
N PRO A 9 -4.21 14.05 39.73
CA PRO A 9 -5.00 12.87 39.40
C PRO A 9 -6.30 13.26 38.68
N MET A 10 -6.28 13.25 37.34
CA MET A 10 -7.44 13.56 36.49
C MET A 10 -8.24 12.29 36.11
N ILE A 11 -8.43 11.36 37.00
CA ILE A 11 -9.00 10.03 36.70
C ILE A 11 -10.53 9.94 36.78
N LYS A 12 -11.27 11.05 37.03
CA LYS A 12 -12.74 11.01 37.16
C LYS A 12 -13.56 11.98 36.33
N GLN A 13 -12.96 12.70 35.39
CA GLN A 13 -13.76 13.47 34.43
C GLN A 13 -14.00 12.60 33.20
N GLY A 14 -15.28 12.46 32.77
CA GLY A 14 -15.62 11.65 31.60
C GLY A 14 -14.74 12.02 30.39
N LYS A 15 -14.28 11.02 29.63
CA LYS A 15 -13.35 11.17 28.49
C LYS A 15 -13.66 12.38 27.58
N TRP A 16 -14.94 12.68 27.42
CA TRP A 16 -15.43 13.80 26.61
C TRP A 16 -15.08 15.18 27.18
N LYS A 17 -15.23 15.39 28.50
CA LYS A 17 -14.88 16.66 29.17
C LYS A 17 -13.37 16.91 29.14
N TYR A 18 -12.57 15.87 29.32
CA TYR A 18 -11.11 15.93 29.21
C TYR A 18 -10.67 16.32 27.80
N THR A 19 -11.21 15.67 26.77
CA THR A 19 -10.90 15.99 25.36
C THR A 19 -11.27 17.44 25.04
N TRP A 20 -12.46 17.90 25.48
CA TRP A 20 -12.91 19.26 25.24
C TRP A 20 -12.02 20.31 25.93
N HIS A 21 -11.56 20.02 27.15
CA HIS A 21 -10.62 20.87 27.87
C HIS A 21 -9.26 20.95 27.15
N MET A 22 -8.73 19.81 26.72
CA MET A 22 -7.48 19.75 25.96
C MET A 22 -7.58 20.49 24.62
N MET A 23 -8.72 20.41 23.94
CA MET A 23 -8.96 21.19 22.72
C MET A 23 -8.91 22.69 22.97
N LYS A 24 -9.51 23.16 24.05
CA LYS A 24 -9.49 24.59 24.41
C LYS A 24 -8.10 25.08 24.84
N THR A 25 -7.30 24.23 25.43
CA THR A 25 -5.94 24.59 25.90
C THR A 25 -4.95 24.66 24.74
N ASN A 26 -5.10 23.79 23.72
CA ASN A 26 -4.16 23.69 22.60
C ASN A 26 -4.67 24.41 21.34
N LYS A 27 -5.23 25.60 21.46
CA LYS A 27 -5.79 26.38 20.33
C LYS A 27 -4.81 26.62 19.20
N ALA A 28 -3.54 26.84 19.51
CA ALA A 28 -2.49 27.06 18.52
C ALA A 28 -2.32 25.85 17.58
N CYS A 29 -2.38 24.62 18.10
CA CYS A 29 -2.29 23.40 17.29
C CYS A 29 -3.47 23.29 16.32
N TYR A 30 -4.68 23.62 16.76
CA TYR A 30 -5.86 23.61 15.89
C TYR A 30 -5.83 24.74 14.85
N ALA A 31 -5.31 25.92 15.22
CA ALA A 31 -5.14 27.02 14.27
C ALA A 31 -4.13 26.66 13.15
N MET A 32 -3.06 25.94 13.47
CA MET A 32 -2.10 25.45 12.49
C MET A 32 -2.68 24.33 11.61
N LEU A 33 -3.58 23.52 12.15
CA LEU A 33 -4.25 22.45 11.41
C LEU A 33 -5.37 22.96 10.50
N LEU A 34 -5.95 24.11 10.81
CA LEU A 34 -7.13 24.67 10.15
C LEU A 34 -6.97 24.84 8.62
N PRO A 35 -5.85 25.39 8.08
CA PRO A 35 -5.70 25.53 6.64
C PRO A 35 -5.76 24.20 5.91
N PHE A 36 -5.06 23.18 6.41
CA PHE A 36 -5.09 21.83 5.84
C PHE A 36 -6.48 21.21 5.94
N MET A 37 -7.10 21.25 7.12
CA MET A 37 -8.42 20.65 7.34
C MET A 37 -9.52 21.32 6.52
N SER A 38 -9.45 22.65 6.32
CA SER A 38 -10.43 23.33 5.48
C SER A 38 -10.32 22.91 4.01
N LEU A 39 -9.11 22.83 3.48
CA LEU A 39 -8.88 22.33 2.12
C LEU A 39 -9.32 20.84 1.99
N PHE A 40 -8.98 20.01 2.96
CA PHE A 40 -9.39 18.62 2.99
C PHE A 40 -10.92 18.46 3.02
N ILE A 41 -11.61 19.24 3.85
CA ILE A 41 -13.08 19.21 3.91
C ILE A 41 -13.67 19.67 2.58
N ILE A 42 -13.23 20.80 2.03
CA ILE A 42 -13.79 21.37 0.80
C ILE A 42 -13.55 20.46 -0.41
N PHE A 43 -12.33 19.96 -0.58
CA PHE A 43 -11.93 19.23 -1.79
C PHE A 43 -12.06 17.70 -1.69
N THR A 44 -12.20 17.16 -0.48
CA THR A 44 -12.32 15.71 -0.30
C THR A 44 -13.66 15.33 0.33
N VAL A 45 -13.98 15.87 1.51
CA VAL A 45 -15.16 15.45 2.26
C VAL A 45 -16.45 15.91 1.57
N VAL A 46 -16.53 17.17 1.16
CA VAL A 46 -17.74 17.72 0.51
C VAL A 46 -18.08 16.98 -0.78
N PRO A 47 -17.16 16.78 -1.76
CA PRO A 47 -17.48 16.01 -2.97
C PRO A 47 -17.92 14.56 -2.67
N VAL A 48 -17.28 13.89 -1.72
CA VAL A 48 -17.65 12.52 -1.33
C VAL A 48 -19.07 12.49 -0.74
N VAL A 49 -19.37 13.41 0.18
CA VAL A 49 -20.72 13.49 0.77
C VAL A 49 -21.78 13.85 -0.28
N MET A 50 -21.46 14.73 -1.23
CA MET A 50 -22.36 15.10 -2.32
C MET A 50 -22.56 13.97 -3.34
N SER A 51 -21.56 13.10 -3.54
CA SER A 51 -21.70 11.97 -4.48
C SER A 51 -22.69 10.90 -4.00
N LEU A 52 -22.87 10.74 -2.68
CA LEU A 52 -23.79 9.75 -2.12
C LEU A 52 -25.25 9.96 -2.56
N PRO A 53 -25.87 11.14 -2.37
CA PRO A 53 -27.22 11.38 -2.87
C PRO A 53 -27.31 11.39 -4.41
N MET A 54 -26.23 11.77 -5.13
CA MET A 54 -26.21 11.72 -6.59
C MET A 54 -26.37 10.31 -7.14
N GLY A 55 -25.89 9.28 -6.44
CA GLY A 55 -26.10 7.88 -6.81
C GLY A 55 -27.57 7.46 -6.88
N PHE A 56 -28.47 8.18 -6.23
CA PHE A 56 -29.93 7.95 -6.25
C PHE A 56 -30.66 8.83 -7.27
N THR A 57 -29.94 9.62 -8.06
CA THR A 57 -30.49 10.53 -9.05
C THR A 57 -30.01 10.21 -10.45
N ASN A 58 -30.78 10.61 -11.47
CA ASN A 58 -30.33 10.57 -12.86
C ASN A 58 -29.56 11.87 -13.17
N PHE A 59 -28.33 11.97 -12.67
CA PHE A 59 -27.48 13.14 -12.86
C PHE A 59 -26.55 12.95 -14.07
N ASN A 60 -26.78 13.72 -15.12
CA ASN A 60 -26.01 13.68 -16.37
C ASN A 60 -25.25 14.99 -16.66
N MET A 61 -25.11 15.90 -15.68
CA MET A 61 -24.48 17.22 -15.79
C MET A 61 -25.18 18.20 -16.75
N ILE A 62 -26.24 17.80 -17.45
CA ILE A 62 -26.95 18.62 -18.45
C ILE A 62 -28.33 19.02 -17.94
N GLU A 63 -29.02 18.07 -17.33
CA GLU A 63 -30.38 18.26 -16.82
C GLU A 63 -30.44 18.35 -15.30
N THR A 64 -31.51 18.91 -14.79
CA THR A 64 -31.78 18.91 -13.35
C THR A 64 -31.90 17.46 -12.84
N PRO A 65 -31.18 17.08 -11.77
CA PRO A 65 -31.19 15.71 -11.27
C PRO A 65 -32.60 15.32 -10.81
N LYS A 66 -33.10 14.22 -11.36
CA LYS A 66 -34.37 13.61 -10.94
C LYS A 66 -34.09 12.42 -10.04
N PHE A 67 -34.83 12.26 -8.97
CA PHE A 67 -34.70 11.13 -8.08
C PHE A 67 -35.20 9.85 -8.76
N VAL A 68 -34.32 8.85 -8.92
CA VAL A 68 -34.60 7.55 -9.55
C VAL A 68 -34.51 6.37 -8.56
N GLY A 69 -34.29 6.66 -7.29
CA GLY A 69 -34.17 5.65 -6.26
C GLY A 69 -32.97 4.73 -6.50
N LEU A 70 -33.18 3.42 -6.43
CA LEU A 70 -32.12 2.41 -6.56
C LEU A 70 -31.89 1.95 -8.01
N SER A 71 -32.52 2.57 -9.02
CA SER A 71 -32.44 2.13 -10.42
C SER A 71 -30.99 2.06 -10.93
N ASN A 72 -30.15 3.04 -10.59
CA ASN A 72 -28.73 3.04 -10.97
C ASN A 72 -27.98 1.83 -10.39
N PHE A 73 -28.28 1.48 -9.14
CA PHE A 73 -27.66 0.31 -8.49
C PHE A 73 -28.16 -0.99 -9.10
N TYR A 74 -29.44 -1.10 -9.45
CA TYR A 74 -29.96 -2.27 -10.17
C TYR A 74 -29.28 -2.45 -11.51
N THR A 75 -29.14 -1.38 -12.28
CA THR A 75 -28.43 -1.43 -13.57
C THR A 75 -26.98 -1.85 -13.37
N LEU A 76 -26.29 -1.27 -12.40
CA LEU A 76 -24.88 -1.54 -12.13
C LEU A 76 -24.61 -3.01 -11.71
N PHE A 77 -25.46 -3.57 -10.84
CA PHE A 77 -25.23 -4.92 -10.30
C PHE A 77 -25.88 -6.05 -11.12
N LEU A 78 -26.91 -5.76 -11.90
CA LEU A 78 -27.66 -6.82 -12.60
C LEU A 78 -27.53 -6.76 -14.12
N ASN A 79 -27.22 -5.59 -14.69
CA ASN A 79 -27.21 -5.41 -16.13
C ASN A 79 -25.83 -4.97 -16.68
N ASP A 80 -24.85 -4.70 -15.80
CA ASP A 80 -23.52 -4.29 -16.22
C ASP A 80 -22.49 -5.37 -15.91
N ASP A 81 -22.24 -6.23 -16.88
CA ASP A 81 -21.25 -7.31 -16.78
C ASP A 81 -19.83 -6.76 -16.63
N VAL A 82 -19.54 -5.58 -17.21
CA VAL A 82 -18.22 -4.93 -17.12
C VAL A 82 -17.93 -4.52 -15.69
N PHE A 83 -18.94 -3.97 -15.00
CA PHE A 83 -18.79 -3.63 -13.58
C PHE A 83 -18.48 -4.84 -12.70
N LEU A 84 -19.19 -5.96 -12.91
CA LEU A 84 -18.95 -7.19 -12.12
C LEU A 84 -17.55 -7.77 -12.37
N ILE A 85 -17.09 -7.76 -13.62
CA ILE A 85 -15.73 -8.16 -13.98
C ILE A 85 -14.71 -7.21 -13.32
N ALA A 86 -14.94 -5.91 -13.37
CA ALA A 86 -14.06 -4.92 -12.76
C ALA A 86 -13.98 -5.08 -11.24
N VAL A 87 -15.09 -5.33 -10.55
CA VAL A 87 -15.12 -5.61 -9.10
C VAL A 87 -14.32 -6.87 -8.78
N ARG A 88 -14.54 -7.96 -9.53
CA ARG A 88 -13.78 -9.21 -9.35
C ARG A 88 -12.29 -8.99 -9.53
N ASN A 89 -11.88 -8.33 -10.61
CA ASN A 89 -10.48 -8.07 -10.90
C ASN A 89 -9.85 -7.16 -9.85
N THR A 90 -10.57 -6.14 -9.37
CA THR A 90 -10.13 -5.26 -8.29
C THR A 90 -9.93 -6.01 -6.99
N LEU A 91 -10.83 -6.93 -6.63
CA LEU A 91 -10.69 -7.76 -5.44
C LEU A 91 -9.49 -8.70 -5.54
N ILE A 92 -9.30 -9.37 -6.68
CA ILE A 92 -8.14 -10.22 -6.93
C ILE A 92 -6.87 -9.38 -6.82
N PHE A 93 -6.81 -8.25 -7.51
CA PHE A 93 -5.68 -7.32 -7.46
C PHE A 93 -5.38 -6.87 -6.02
N ALA A 94 -6.39 -6.45 -5.26
CA ALA A 94 -6.23 -5.97 -3.89
C ALA A 94 -5.70 -7.06 -2.93
N ILE A 95 -6.19 -8.29 -3.06
CA ILE A 95 -5.74 -9.43 -2.23
C ILE A 95 -4.28 -9.76 -2.54
N PHE A 96 -3.91 -9.84 -3.82
CA PHE A 96 -2.54 -10.18 -4.20
C PHE A 96 -1.55 -9.04 -3.95
N THR A 97 -1.92 -7.80 -4.23
CA THR A 97 -0.99 -6.68 -4.08
C THR A 97 -0.92 -6.15 -2.65
N GLY A 98 -1.97 -6.28 -1.81
CA GLY A 98 -1.99 -5.88 -0.41
C GLY A 98 -1.18 -6.81 0.50
N PRO A 99 -1.81 -7.87 1.00
CA PRO A 99 -1.17 -8.76 1.97
C PRO A 99 0.08 -9.45 1.41
N PHE A 100 0.03 -9.87 0.14
CA PHE A 100 1.13 -10.60 -0.46
C PHE A 100 2.38 -9.73 -0.66
N SER A 101 2.22 -8.46 -1.05
CA SER A 101 3.37 -7.55 -1.15
C SER A 101 4.04 -7.29 0.21
N TYR A 102 3.25 -7.27 1.29
CA TYR A 102 3.78 -7.14 2.65
C TYR A 102 4.64 -8.34 3.03
N ILE A 103 4.11 -9.55 2.82
CA ILE A 103 4.82 -10.80 3.09
C ILE A 103 6.07 -10.90 2.22
N LEU A 104 5.95 -10.61 0.92
CA LEU A 104 7.06 -10.64 -0.02
C LEU A 104 8.19 -9.69 0.38
N SER A 105 7.87 -8.47 0.79
CA SER A 105 8.87 -7.51 1.26
C SER A 105 9.56 -7.94 2.54
N PHE A 106 8.82 -8.58 3.45
CA PHE A 106 9.40 -9.15 4.66
C PHE A 106 10.38 -10.29 4.33
N ILE A 107 9.96 -11.22 3.47
CA ILE A 107 10.81 -12.34 3.04
C ILE A 107 12.06 -11.83 2.33
N ILE A 108 11.93 -10.90 1.39
CA ILE A 108 13.06 -10.33 0.67
C ILE A 108 14.00 -9.57 1.62
N ALA A 109 13.46 -8.78 2.55
CA ALA A 109 14.25 -8.09 3.55
C ALA A 109 15.02 -9.07 4.46
N TRP A 110 14.40 -10.17 4.84
CA TRP A 110 15.01 -11.25 5.61
C TRP A 110 16.16 -11.93 4.84
N LEU A 111 15.91 -12.35 3.60
CA LEU A 111 16.94 -12.95 2.75
C LEU A 111 18.13 -12.01 2.53
N ILE A 112 17.86 -10.74 2.23
CA ILE A 112 18.92 -9.73 2.07
C ILE A 112 19.71 -9.55 3.37
N ASN A 113 19.06 -9.67 4.54
CA ASN A 113 19.73 -9.46 5.82
C ASN A 113 20.86 -10.46 6.09
N GLU A 114 20.85 -11.60 5.47
CA GLU A 114 21.86 -12.65 5.62
C GLU A 114 23.03 -12.53 4.65
N MET A 115 22.91 -11.68 3.63
CA MET A 115 23.92 -11.50 2.60
C MET A 115 25.11 -10.68 3.13
N ASN A 116 26.23 -10.68 2.40
CA ASN A 116 27.37 -9.81 2.67
C ASN A 116 27.02 -8.33 2.43
N ALA A 117 27.84 -7.40 2.95
CA ALA A 117 27.54 -5.96 2.93
C ALA A 117 27.33 -5.40 1.51
N PHE A 118 28.08 -5.86 0.52
CA PHE A 118 27.95 -5.42 -0.87
C PHE A 118 26.61 -5.86 -1.46
N LEU A 119 26.26 -7.13 -1.36
CA LEU A 119 24.99 -7.66 -1.86
C LEU A 119 23.79 -7.07 -1.12
N LYS A 120 23.91 -6.83 0.19
CA LYS A 120 22.87 -6.12 0.96
C LYS A 120 22.54 -4.76 0.35
N THR A 121 23.56 -3.97 0.08
CA THR A 121 23.39 -2.62 -0.48
C THR A 121 22.83 -2.71 -1.89
N PHE A 122 23.38 -3.57 -2.74
CA PHE A 122 22.96 -3.75 -4.12
C PHE A 122 21.48 -4.17 -4.21
N PHE A 123 21.08 -5.22 -3.53
CA PHE A 123 19.68 -5.68 -3.58
C PHE A 123 18.71 -4.71 -2.90
N THR A 124 19.13 -4.04 -1.83
CA THR A 124 18.29 -2.99 -1.23
C THR A 124 18.03 -1.87 -2.24
N PHE A 125 19.05 -1.45 -2.99
CA PHE A 125 18.88 -0.46 -4.05
C PHE A 125 17.96 -0.97 -5.16
N VAL A 126 18.17 -2.18 -5.68
CA VAL A 126 17.36 -2.77 -6.76
C VAL A 126 15.87 -2.85 -6.38
N PHE A 127 15.55 -3.28 -5.16
CA PHE A 127 14.17 -3.41 -4.73
C PHE A 127 13.53 -2.08 -4.31
N TYR A 128 14.34 -1.10 -3.90
CA TYR A 128 13.82 0.22 -3.53
C TYR A 128 13.72 1.19 -4.72
N ALA A 129 14.58 1.06 -5.72
CA ALA A 129 14.67 1.96 -6.87
C ALA A 129 13.32 2.26 -7.55
N PRO A 130 12.40 1.28 -7.77
CA PRO A 130 11.12 1.54 -8.40
C PRO A 130 10.26 2.57 -7.67
N SER A 131 10.36 2.63 -6.36
CA SER A 131 9.58 3.58 -5.56
C SER A 131 10.08 5.02 -5.59
N MET A 132 11.27 5.24 -6.15
CA MET A 132 11.90 6.58 -6.22
C MET A 132 11.49 7.38 -7.44
N THR A 133 10.90 6.74 -8.45
CA THR A 133 10.55 7.42 -9.70
C THR A 133 9.13 7.12 -10.13
N THR A 134 8.42 8.16 -10.56
CA THR A 134 7.06 8.03 -11.10
C THR A 134 7.04 7.50 -12.54
N SER A 135 8.17 7.58 -13.25
CA SER A 135 8.29 7.15 -14.66
C SER A 135 8.49 5.64 -14.84
N VAL A 136 8.52 4.86 -13.76
CA VAL A 136 8.70 3.39 -13.83
C VAL A 136 7.60 2.72 -14.65
N TYR A 137 6.36 3.22 -14.60
CA TYR A 137 5.27 2.68 -15.43
C TYR A 137 5.55 2.78 -16.92
N VAL A 138 6.13 3.89 -17.38
CA VAL A 138 6.53 4.06 -18.79
C VAL A 138 7.62 3.04 -19.18
N THR A 139 8.57 2.80 -18.29
CA THR A 139 9.61 1.79 -18.49
C THR A 139 9.00 0.39 -18.66
N TRP A 140 8.02 0.04 -17.81
CA TRP A 140 7.32 -1.23 -17.92
C TRP A 140 6.49 -1.34 -19.20
N GLN A 141 5.86 -0.25 -19.66
CA GLN A 141 5.17 -0.24 -20.95
C GLN A 141 6.11 -0.54 -22.13
N LEU A 142 7.35 -0.03 -22.08
CA LEU A 142 8.36 -0.34 -23.10
C LEU A 142 8.85 -1.80 -23.00
N ILE A 143 9.09 -2.29 -21.79
CA ILE A 143 9.54 -3.67 -21.58
C ILE A 143 8.48 -4.68 -22.03
N LEU A 144 7.21 -4.40 -21.71
CA LEU A 144 6.05 -5.25 -21.95
C LEU A 144 5.27 -4.88 -23.22
N SER A 145 5.90 -4.11 -24.12
CA SER A 145 5.28 -3.78 -25.42
C SER A 145 4.87 -5.05 -26.17
N GLY A 146 3.66 -5.05 -26.75
CA GLY A 146 3.08 -6.20 -27.44
C GLY A 146 3.64 -6.43 -28.85
N ASP A 147 4.65 -5.66 -29.27
CA ASP A 147 5.31 -5.83 -30.56
C ASP A 147 6.56 -6.74 -30.46
N SER A 148 7.10 -7.11 -31.60
CA SER A 148 8.31 -7.95 -31.67
C SER A 148 9.58 -7.23 -31.17
N TYR A 149 9.55 -5.90 -31.06
CA TYR A 149 10.64 -5.06 -30.55
C TYR A 149 10.49 -4.78 -29.03
N GLY A 150 9.37 -5.15 -28.42
CA GLY A 150 9.22 -5.12 -26.97
C GLY A 150 10.33 -5.95 -26.31
N TYR A 151 11.03 -5.37 -25.33
CA TYR A 151 12.22 -6.02 -24.75
C TYR A 151 11.95 -7.44 -24.26
N LEU A 152 10.80 -7.67 -23.60
CA LEU A 152 10.47 -9.00 -23.12
C LEU A 152 10.15 -9.97 -24.25
N ASN A 153 9.39 -9.53 -25.25
CA ASN A 153 9.07 -10.34 -26.42
C ASN A 153 10.34 -10.69 -27.23
N ALA A 154 11.22 -9.71 -27.49
CA ALA A 154 12.46 -9.95 -28.19
C ALA A 154 13.31 -11.04 -27.51
N VAL A 155 13.50 -10.94 -26.18
CA VAL A 155 14.27 -11.93 -25.43
C VAL A 155 13.59 -13.31 -25.45
N LEU A 156 12.26 -13.39 -25.29
CA LEU A 156 11.56 -14.67 -25.27
C LEU A 156 11.48 -15.34 -26.65
N ILE A 157 11.43 -14.56 -27.71
CA ILE A 157 11.50 -15.05 -29.11
C ILE A 157 12.92 -15.55 -29.41
N ASP A 158 13.95 -14.79 -29.05
CA ASP A 158 15.35 -15.19 -29.25
C ASP A 158 15.72 -16.47 -28.48
N LEU A 159 15.13 -16.66 -27.30
CA LEU A 159 15.29 -17.89 -26.53
C LEU A 159 14.44 -19.08 -27.06
N GLY A 160 13.61 -18.87 -28.07
CA GLY A 160 12.73 -19.90 -28.64
C GLY A 160 11.56 -20.30 -27.73
N ILE A 161 11.25 -19.48 -26.71
CA ILE A 161 10.13 -19.73 -25.79
C ILE A 161 8.81 -19.30 -26.42
N LEU A 162 8.81 -18.21 -27.19
CA LEU A 162 7.67 -17.72 -27.93
C LEU A 162 7.96 -17.75 -29.43
N ASN A 163 6.94 -18.12 -30.22
CA ASN A 163 7.00 -18.07 -31.69
C ASN A 163 6.48 -16.73 -32.22
N GLU A 164 5.59 -16.09 -31.49
CA GLU A 164 4.94 -14.81 -31.83
C GLU A 164 4.94 -13.87 -30.64
N PRO A 165 4.94 -12.53 -30.85
CA PRO A 165 4.94 -11.57 -29.76
C PRO A 165 3.64 -11.64 -28.95
N ALA A 166 3.75 -11.77 -27.65
CA ALA A 166 2.61 -11.81 -26.75
C ALA A 166 2.13 -10.38 -26.38
N GLN A 167 0.81 -10.23 -26.30
CA GLN A 167 0.15 -8.96 -25.97
C GLN A 167 -0.02 -8.81 -24.45
N TRP A 168 1.08 -8.57 -23.73
CA TRP A 168 1.15 -8.58 -22.27
C TRP A 168 0.19 -7.63 -21.56
N LEU A 169 -0.05 -6.44 -22.14
CA LEU A 169 -0.83 -5.35 -21.54
C LEU A 169 -2.23 -5.19 -22.14
N THR A 170 -2.56 -5.94 -23.20
CA THR A 170 -3.86 -5.82 -23.89
C THR A 170 -4.66 -7.12 -23.90
N ASP A 171 -3.99 -8.27 -23.78
CA ASP A 171 -4.67 -9.57 -23.71
C ASP A 171 -5.25 -9.78 -22.31
N THR A 172 -6.54 -10.06 -22.24
CA THR A 172 -7.31 -10.32 -21.01
C THR A 172 -6.73 -11.47 -20.17
N ASN A 173 -6.04 -12.42 -20.79
CA ASN A 173 -5.44 -13.56 -20.10
C ASN A 173 -4.18 -13.19 -19.31
N TYR A 174 -3.42 -12.22 -19.77
CA TYR A 174 -2.11 -11.86 -19.20
C TYR A 174 -2.14 -10.58 -18.38
N ILE A 175 -2.94 -9.59 -18.78
CA ILE A 175 -2.89 -8.23 -18.23
C ILE A 175 -2.98 -8.19 -16.70
N LEU A 176 -3.91 -8.91 -16.09
CA LEU A 176 -4.09 -8.89 -14.63
C LEU A 176 -2.86 -9.45 -13.91
N THR A 177 -2.32 -10.57 -14.39
CA THR A 177 -1.14 -11.22 -13.81
C THR A 177 0.10 -10.33 -13.96
N VAL A 178 0.31 -9.76 -15.12
CA VAL A 178 1.43 -8.87 -15.42
C VAL A 178 1.39 -7.63 -14.53
N VAL A 179 0.24 -6.98 -14.44
CA VAL A 179 0.05 -5.79 -13.59
C VAL A 179 0.27 -6.12 -12.12
N ILE A 180 -0.17 -7.29 -11.63
CA ILE A 180 0.11 -7.74 -10.27
C ILE A 180 1.61 -7.89 -10.02
N ILE A 181 2.36 -8.54 -10.93
CA ILE A 181 3.80 -8.75 -10.79
C ILE A 181 4.55 -7.40 -10.75
N VAL A 182 4.24 -6.50 -11.67
CA VAL A 182 4.82 -5.15 -11.71
C VAL A 182 4.51 -4.40 -10.41
N GLN A 183 3.26 -4.44 -9.96
CA GLN A 183 2.83 -3.77 -8.74
C GLN A 183 3.49 -4.33 -7.48
N LEU A 184 3.70 -5.64 -7.40
CA LEU A 184 4.42 -6.27 -6.29
C LEU A 184 5.84 -5.72 -6.16
N TRP A 185 6.57 -5.57 -7.27
CA TRP A 185 7.90 -4.98 -7.26
C TRP A 185 7.86 -3.49 -6.92
N MET A 186 6.95 -2.73 -7.50
CA MET A 186 6.79 -1.30 -7.22
C MET A 186 6.35 -0.99 -5.80
N SER A 187 5.67 -1.92 -5.13
CA SER A 187 5.23 -1.76 -3.74
C SER A 187 6.36 -1.83 -2.71
N MET A 188 7.58 -2.20 -3.12
CA MET A 188 8.77 -2.26 -2.25
C MET A 188 9.37 -0.87 -2.05
N GLY A 189 8.64 0.01 -1.38
CA GLY A 189 9.07 1.37 -1.07
C GLY A 189 9.48 1.57 0.39
N ALA A 190 9.00 2.66 1.00
CA ALA A 190 9.32 3.03 2.37
C ALA A 190 9.01 1.93 3.40
N GLY A 191 7.95 1.14 3.18
CA GLY A 191 7.63 -0.01 4.04
C GLY A 191 8.70 -1.10 4.02
N PHE A 192 9.29 -1.40 2.85
CA PHE A 192 10.41 -2.33 2.74
C PHE A 192 11.66 -1.82 3.47
N LEU A 193 11.99 -0.51 3.34
CA LEU A 193 13.11 0.07 4.07
C LEU A 193 12.87 0.05 5.59
N ALA A 194 11.65 0.27 6.05
CA ALA A 194 11.32 0.18 7.47
C ALA A 194 11.55 -1.24 8.02
N ILE A 195 11.14 -2.27 7.26
CA ILE A 195 11.41 -3.67 7.61
C ILE A 195 12.92 -3.93 7.63
N ARG A 196 13.66 -3.45 6.62
CA ARG A 196 15.12 -3.57 6.57
C ARG A 196 15.80 -2.91 7.78
N ALA A 197 15.38 -1.70 8.16
CA ALA A 197 15.87 -1.03 9.35
C ALA A 197 15.53 -1.82 10.63
N GLY A 198 14.36 -2.43 10.69
CA GLY A 198 13.98 -3.32 11.78
C GLY A 198 14.96 -4.46 11.99
N PHE A 199 15.34 -5.17 10.93
CA PHE A 199 16.35 -6.23 11.01
C PHE A 199 17.71 -5.75 11.51
N GLN A 200 18.11 -4.52 11.17
CA GLN A 200 19.40 -3.95 11.60
C GLN A 200 19.39 -3.49 13.06
N ASN A 201 18.21 -3.20 13.62
CA ASN A 201 18.06 -2.72 14.99
C ASN A 201 17.94 -3.83 16.03
N ILE A 202 17.85 -5.09 15.62
CA ILE A 202 17.80 -6.21 16.56
C ILE A 202 19.20 -6.42 17.15
N ASP A 203 19.28 -6.44 18.48
CA ASP A 203 20.54 -6.72 19.18
C ASP A 203 20.97 -8.18 18.94
N LYS A 204 22.22 -8.36 18.56
CA LYS A 204 22.80 -9.69 18.33
C LYS A 204 22.77 -10.55 19.60
N SER A 205 22.85 -9.95 20.77
CA SER A 205 22.76 -10.64 22.05
C SER A 205 21.45 -11.43 22.21
N MET A 206 20.34 -10.99 21.57
CA MET A 206 19.08 -11.71 21.59
C MET A 206 19.17 -13.05 20.85
N TYR A 207 19.90 -13.10 19.74
CA TYR A 207 20.14 -14.34 18.99
C TYR A 207 21.10 -15.29 19.76
N GLU A 208 22.11 -14.73 20.41
CA GLU A 208 23.04 -15.48 21.24
C GLU A 208 22.34 -16.10 22.46
N ALA A 209 21.51 -15.33 23.16
CA ALA A 209 20.66 -15.83 24.25
C ALA A 209 19.69 -16.92 23.78
N GLY A 210 19.03 -16.70 22.64
CA GLY A 210 18.12 -17.69 22.03
C GLY A 210 18.84 -19.01 21.69
N ALA A 211 20.07 -18.94 21.20
CA ALA A 211 20.88 -20.14 20.94
C ALA A 211 21.18 -20.93 22.22
N ILE A 212 21.44 -20.25 23.35
CA ILE A 212 21.66 -20.87 24.67
C ILE A 212 20.35 -21.52 25.17
N GLU A 213 19.21 -20.90 24.93
CA GLU A 213 17.88 -21.41 25.29
C GLU A 213 17.37 -22.54 24.37
N GLY A 214 18.17 -22.93 23.36
CA GLY A 214 17.89 -24.08 22.51
C GLY A 214 17.20 -23.77 21.18
N ILE A 215 17.17 -22.52 20.74
CA ILE A 215 16.77 -22.15 19.39
C ILE A 215 17.87 -22.56 18.42
N LYS A 216 17.58 -23.54 17.56
CA LYS A 216 18.55 -24.15 16.63
C LYS A 216 18.30 -23.87 15.17
N ASN A 217 17.10 -23.34 14.85
CA ASN A 217 16.63 -23.23 13.47
C ASN A 217 16.33 -21.77 13.14
N ARG A 218 16.69 -21.32 11.92
CA ARG A 218 16.38 -20.00 11.36
C ARG A 218 14.90 -19.62 11.42
N TRP A 219 14.00 -20.60 11.26
CA TRP A 219 12.56 -20.36 11.39
C TRP A 219 12.17 -20.09 12.85
N GLN A 220 12.79 -20.76 13.79
CA GLN A 220 12.58 -20.49 15.23
C GLN A 220 13.09 -19.10 15.59
N GLU A 221 14.28 -18.71 15.15
CA GLU A 221 14.82 -17.36 15.33
C GLU A 221 13.86 -16.32 14.75
N LEU A 222 13.31 -16.57 13.55
CA LEU A 222 12.40 -15.66 12.89
C LEU A 222 11.12 -15.43 13.71
N PHE A 223 10.48 -16.51 14.17
CA PHE A 223 9.18 -16.41 14.85
C PHE A 223 9.30 -16.02 16.32
N TYR A 224 10.35 -16.46 17.03
CA TYR A 224 10.49 -16.23 18.48
C TYR A 224 11.31 -14.98 18.82
N ILE A 225 12.23 -14.56 17.97
CA ILE A 225 13.11 -13.41 18.25
C ILE A 225 12.81 -12.26 17.27
N THR A 226 12.92 -12.51 15.96
CA THR A 226 12.92 -11.46 14.95
C THR A 226 11.58 -10.76 14.84
N ILE A 227 10.50 -11.49 14.58
CA ILE A 227 9.15 -10.89 14.40
C ILE A 227 8.70 -10.14 15.66
N PRO A 228 8.80 -10.70 16.89
CA PRO A 228 8.43 -9.97 18.10
C PRO A 228 9.24 -8.69 18.33
N SER A 229 10.54 -8.71 18.02
CA SER A 229 11.44 -7.56 18.20
C SER A 229 11.19 -6.43 17.21
N MET A 230 10.59 -6.74 16.04
CA MET A 230 10.33 -5.79 14.96
C MET A 230 8.89 -5.23 14.96
N GLY A 231 8.11 -5.45 16.02
CA GLY A 231 6.70 -5.05 16.07
C GLY A 231 6.41 -3.63 15.58
N PRO A 232 7.09 -2.58 16.08
CA PRO A 232 6.86 -1.21 15.63
C PRO A 232 7.15 -0.98 14.13
N GLN A 233 8.23 -1.57 13.59
CA GLN A 233 8.61 -1.43 12.19
C GLN A 233 7.66 -2.18 11.26
N LEU A 234 7.19 -3.35 11.69
CA LEU A 234 6.18 -4.12 10.96
C LEU A 234 4.84 -3.38 10.91
N LEU A 235 4.41 -2.79 12.03
CA LEU A 235 3.20 -1.98 12.07
C LEU A 235 3.31 -0.75 11.19
N PHE A 236 4.43 -0.04 11.23
CA PHE A 236 4.70 1.11 10.37
C PHE A 236 4.65 0.73 8.87
N ALA A 237 5.30 -0.37 8.50
CA ALA A 237 5.27 -0.88 7.14
C ALA A 237 3.85 -1.27 6.67
N ALA A 238 3.03 -1.84 7.55
CA ALA A 238 1.64 -2.17 7.27
C ALA A 238 0.78 -0.92 7.05
N VAL A 239 0.93 0.10 7.90
CA VAL A 239 0.19 1.37 7.79
C VAL A 239 0.54 2.11 6.51
N ILE A 240 1.82 2.25 6.16
CA ILE A 240 2.23 2.93 4.92
C ILE A 240 1.64 2.21 3.70
N ARG A 241 1.63 0.88 3.70
CA ARG A 241 1.06 0.13 2.58
C ARG A 241 -0.43 0.28 2.43
N SER A 242 -1.17 0.35 3.52
CA SER A 242 -2.62 0.59 3.43
C SER A 242 -2.94 1.92 2.73
N GLN A 243 -2.08 2.93 2.88
CA GLN A 243 -2.22 4.21 2.17
C GLN A 243 -1.90 4.10 0.66
N HIS A 244 -0.85 3.37 0.29
CA HIS A 244 -0.50 3.14 -1.13
C HIS A 244 -1.58 2.38 -1.89
N HIS A 245 -2.24 1.42 -1.25
CA HIS A 245 -3.35 0.68 -1.84
C HIS A 245 -4.56 1.54 -2.14
N SER A 246 -4.87 2.48 -1.27
CA SER A 246 -5.96 3.44 -1.49
C SER A 246 -5.73 4.30 -2.73
N GLN A 247 -4.48 4.70 -2.99
CA GLN A 247 -4.14 5.52 -4.15
C GLN A 247 -4.11 4.73 -5.47
N SER A 248 -3.58 3.52 -5.48
CA SER A 248 -3.52 2.69 -6.69
C SER A 248 -4.91 2.19 -7.13
N ALA A 249 -5.81 1.91 -6.19
CA ALA A 249 -7.20 1.56 -6.51
C ALA A 249 -7.95 2.72 -7.18
N LEU A 250 -7.61 3.96 -6.87
CA LEU A 250 -8.18 5.15 -7.52
C LEU A 250 -7.66 5.32 -8.96
N LEU A 251 -6.42 4.99 -9.24
CA LEU A 251 -5.82 5.11 -10.58
C LEU A 251 -6.36 4.08 -11.58
N VAL A 252 -6.68 2.87 -11.13
CA VAL A 252 -7.31 1.82 -11.96
C VAL A 252 -8.74 2.20 -12.39
N ARG A 253 -9.37 3.15 -11.70
CA ARG A 253 -10.73 3.63 -12.01
C ARG A 253 -10.78 4.69 -13.12
N THR A 254 -9.65 5.29 -13.48
CA THR A 254 -9.55 6.41 -14.43
C THR A 254 -8.93 6.04 -15.78
N SER A 255 -8.52 4.80 -15.97
CA SER A 255 -8.08 4.21 -17.24
C SER A 255 -9.13 3.23 -17.77
#